data_9832153de0b4e3f4b6c5d1231ec4320c
#
_entry.id   9832153de0b4e3f4b6c5d1231ec4320c
#
_cell.length_a   1.000
_cell.length_b   1.000
_cell.length_c   1.000
_cell.angle_alpha   90.00
_cell.angle_beta   90.00
_cell.angle_gamma   90.00
#
_symmetry.space_group_name_H-M   'P 1'
#
loop_
_entity.id
_entity.type
_entity.pdbx_description
1 polymer ?
#
loop_
_entity_poly.entity_id
_entity_poly.type
_entity_poly.pdbx_seq_one_letter_code
_entity_poly.pdbx_strand_id
1 'polypeptide(L)'
;SMEGVISYRGPGGKFYCITTEKSESALDRIYREVQRFSEEVPREMNLEIQLTISCGVAFFPQDAEDFETLHANVEYALEQAKKVGRGSIAQFSGQMHRKTVEKFRLQEVLRESVANNCRGFALVYQPLVNGETQEVYGAETLMRFYLPDGSMVSPMEFIPILEETGLIIPAGRWMMKEAMGKCSKIR
;
A
#
# COMPACT_ATOMS: atom_id res chain seq x y z
N SER A 1 -29.40 -12.77 15.50
CA SER A 1 -28.93 -13.33 14.21
C SER A 1 -29.57 -12.52 13.09
N MET A 2 -28.77 -12.04 12.17
CA MET A 2 -29.25 -11.34 10.97
C MET A 2 -29.89 -12.37 10.02
N GLU A 3 -31.06 -12.07 9.50
CA GLU A 3 -31.76 -12.94 8.55
C GLU A 3 -30.95 -13.02 7.23
N GLY A 4 -30.72 -14.23 6.73
CA GLY A 4 -29.91 -14.46 5.50
C GLY A 4 -28.40 -14.35 5.65
N VAL A 5 -27.87 -14.26 6.87
CA VAL A 5 -26.42 -14.23 7.14
C VAL A 5 -26.01 -15.44 7.97
N ILE A 6 -25.11 -16.23 7.44
CA ILE A 6 -24.44 -17.34 8.17
C ILE A 6 -23.14 -16.79 8.73
N SER A 7 -22.94 -16.95 10.05
CA SER A 7 -21.72 -16.52 10.71
C SER A 7 -21.02 -17.66 11.45
N TYR A 8 -19.71 -17.65 11.45
CA TYR A 8 -18.89 -18.60 12.21
C TYR A 8 -17.62 -17.93 12.75
N ARG A 9 -17.11 -18.47 13.84
CA ARG A 9 -15.89 -17.97 14.47
C ARG A 9 -14.66 -18.67 13.88
N GLY A 10 -13.71 -17.87 13.44
CA GLY A 10 -12.40 -18.34 13.00
C GLY A 10 -11.30 -18.12 14.04
N PRO A 11 -10.06 -18.48 13.70
CA PRO A 11 -8.90 -18.27 14.55
C PRO A 11 -8.54 -16.79 14.72
N GLY A 12 -7.84 -16.44 15.81
CA GLY A 12 -7.30 -15.10 16.00
C GLY A 12 -8.35 -14.00 16.23
N GLY A 13 -9.53 -14.35 16.80
CA GLY A 13 -10.57 -13.35 17.08
C GLY A 13 -11.32 -12.87 15.83
N LYS A 14 -11.25 -13.61 14.74
CA LYS A 14 -11.97 -13.32 13.50
C LYS A 14 -13.33 -13.96 13.49
N PHE A 15 -14.27 -13.31 12.80
CA PHE A 15 -15.60 -13.82 12.50
C PHE A 15 -15.82 -13.71 11.00
N TYR A 16 -16.42 -14.75 10.43
CA TYR A 16 -16.75 -14.80 9.01
C TYR A 16 -18.26 -14.76 8.86
N CYS A 17 -18.73 -13.94 7.95
CA CYS A 17 -20.14 -13.81 7.60
C CYS A 17 -20.32 -14.11 6.12
N ILE A 18 -21.25 -15.00 5.80
CA ILE A 18 -21.59 -15.36 4.42
C ILE A 18 -23.03 -14.94 4.20
N THR A 19 -23.29 -14.24 3.11
CA THR A 19 -24.63 -13.86 2.68
C THR A 19 -24.79 -14.09 1.19
N THR A 20 -26.00 -14.41 0.76
CA THR A 20 -26.38 -14.49 -0.66
C THR A 20 -26.88 -13.16 -1.22
N GLU A 21 -27.08 -12.16 -0.36
CA GLU A 21 -27.44 -10.81 -0.81
C GLU A 21 -26.21 -10.13 -1.44
N LYS A 22 -26.37 -9.69 -2.70
CA LYS A 22 -25.29 -9.12 -3.51
C LYS A 22 -25.32 -7.59 -3.64
N SER A 23 -26.18 -6.91 -2.91
CA SER A 23 -26.31 -5.46 -3.00
C SER A 23 -25.33 -4.73 -2.08
N GLU A 24 -24.80 -3.59 -2.52
CA GLU A 24 -24.00 -2.69 -1.67
C GLU A 24 -24.77 -2.30 -0.39
N SER A 25 -26.08 -2.10 -0.51
CA SER A 25 -26.95 -1.78 0.63
C SER A 25 -27.00 -2.90 1.68
N ALA A 26 -26.85 -4.16 1.28
CA ALA A 26 -26.77 -5.28 2.21
C ALA A 26 -25.45 -5.28 2.98
N LEU A 27 -24.35 -5.01 2.32
CA LEU A 27 -23.04 -4.87 2.97
C LEU A 27 -23.02 -3.71 3.97
N ASP A 28 -23.54 -2.55 3.57
CA ASP A 28 -23.64 -1.40 4.45
C ASP A 28 -24.55 -1.68 5.67
N ARG A 29 -25.62 -2.46 5.49
CA ARG A 29 -26.48 -2.88 6.58
C ARG A 29 -25.73 -3.79 7.55
N ILE A 30 -25.06 -4.82 7.03
CA ILE A 30 -24.28 -5.77 7.85
C ILE A 30 -23.17 -5.01 8.61
N TYR A 31 -22.46 -4.13 7.93
CA TYR A 31 -21.38 -3.36 8.55
C TYR A 31 -21.89 -2.42 9.64
N ARG A 32 -22.99 -1.71 9.42
CA ARG A 32 -23.61 -0.84 10.43
C ARG A 32 -24.09 -1.63 11.65
N GLU A 33 -24.67 -2.81 11.46
CA GLU A 33 -25.06 -3.70 12.56
C GLU A 33 -23.84 -4.15 13.37
N VAL A 34 -22.74 -4.52 12.70
CA VAL A 34 -21.49 -4.90 13.35
C VAL A 34 -20.89 -3.72 14.14
N GLN A 35 -20.89 -2.52 13.57
CA GLN A 35 -20.44 -1.32 14.28
C GLN A 35 -21.33 -0.99 15.49
N ARG A 36 -22.64 -1.01 15.33
CA ARG A 36 -23.58 -0.80 16.44
C ARG A 36 -23.31 -1.78 17.58
N PHE A 37 -23.14 -3.06 17.26
CA PHE A 37 -22.80 -4.08 18.25
C PHE A 37 -21.48 -3.78 18.96
N SER A 38 -20.47 -3.28 18.26
CA SER A 38 -19.16 -2.91 18.86
C SER A 38 -19.27 -1.73 19.84
N GLU A 39 -20.27 -0.88 19.70
CA GLU A 39 -20.54 0.24 20.61
C GLU A 39 -21.47 -0.15 21.79
N GLU A 40 -22.51 -0.94 21.51
CA GLU A 40 -23.53 -1.31 22.50
C GLU A 40 -22.99 -2.30 23.54
N VAL A 41 -22.28 -3.35 23.10
CA VAL A 41 -21.81 -4.43 24.00
C VAL A 41 -20.90 -3.93 25.12
N PRO A 42 -19.89 -3.10 24.88
CA PRO A 42 -19.08 -2.57 25.97
C PRO A 42 -19.93 -1.76 26.99
N ARG A 43 -20.90 -0.98 26.50
CA ARG A 43 -21.80 -0.18 27.36
C ARG A 43 -22.69 -1.07 28.22
N GLU A 44 -23.32 -2.09 27.64
CA GLU A 44 -24.15 -3.05 28.36
C GLU A 44 -23.40 -3.84 29.43
N MET A 45 -22.11 -4.13 29.14
CA MET A 45 -21.23 -4.84 30.06
C MET A 45 -20.50 -3.92 31.06
N ASN A 46 -20.78 -2.61 31.07
CA ASN A 46 -20.10 -1.59 31.87
C ASN A 46 -18.55 -1.64 31.71
N LEU A 47 -18.09 -1.90 30.48
CA LEU A 47 -16.66 -1.90 30.15
C LEU A 47 -16.25 -0.53 29.58
N GLU A 48 -15.22 0.07 30.19
CA GLU A 48 -14.59 1.30 29.67
C GLU A 48 -13.57 0.97 28.56
N ILE A 49 -14.03 0.21 27.55
CA ILE A 49 -13.20 -0.13 26.38
C ILE A 49 -13.89 0.37 25.11
N GLN A 50 -13.08 0.81 24.15
CA GLN A 50 -13.53 1.12 22.81
C GLN A 50 -13.24 -0.09 21.91
N LEU A 51 -14.31 -0.81 21.54
CA LEU A 51 -14.20 -1.94 20.62
C LEU A 51 -14.31 -1.44 19.18
N THR A 52 -13.36 -1.79 18.33
CA THR A 52 -13.38 -1.48 16.90
C THR A 52 -13.30 -2.77 16.08
N ILE A 53 -14.09 -2.87 15.03
CA ILE A 53 -14.14 -4.04 14.16
C ILE A 53 -13.82 -3.60 12.74
N SER A 54 -12.75 -4.16 12.16
CA SER A 54 -12.41 -3.97 10.74
C SER A 54 -12.96 -5.14 9.93
N CYS A 55 -13.41 -4.87 8.71
CA CYS A 55 -14.01 -5.87 7.83
C CYS A 55 -13.30 -5.94 6.48
N GLY A 56 -13.05 -7.17 6.01
CA GLY A 56 -12.71 -7.46 4.61
C GLY A 56 -13.89 -8.10 3.90
N VAL A 57 -14.12 -7.75 2.65
CA VAL A 57 -15.22 -8.25 1.82
C VAL A 57 -14.69 -8.77 0.50
N ALA A 58 -15.21 -9.90 0.02
CA ALA A 58 -15.01 -10.41 -1.34
C ALA A 58 -16.29 -11.06 -1.84
N PHE A 59 -16.46 -11.07 -3.15
CA PHE A 59 -17.66 -11.57 -3.82
C PHE A 59 -17.35 -12.82 -4.64
N PHE A 60 -18.20 -13.84 -4.50
CA PHE A 60 -18.17 -15.01 -5.35
C PHE A 60 -19.24 -14.88 -6.45
N PRO A 61 -18.97 -15.23 -7.71
CA PRO A 61 -17.70 -15.70 -8.29
C PRO A 61 -16.78 -14.59 -8.83
N GLN A 62 -17.06 -13.31 -8.58
CA GLN A 62 -16.34 -12.17 -9.18
C GLN A 62 -14.87 -12.10 -8.74
N ASP A 63 -14.62 -12.39 -7.48
CA ASP A 63 -13.30 -12.21 -6.86
C ASP A 63 -12.55 -13.54 -6.69
N ALA A 64 -13.18 -14.68 -6.97
CA ALA A 64 -12.54 -16.01 -6.86
C ALA A 64 -13.33 -17.07 -7.62
N GLU A 65 -12.65 -18.14 -8.03
CA GLU A 65 -13.25 -19.31 -8.70
C GLU A 65 -13.50 -20.48 -7.73
N ASP A 66 -12.85 -20.44 -6.55
CA ASP A 66 -12.94 -21.46 -5.51
C ASP A 66 -12.93 -20.84 -4.10
N PHE A 67 -13.21 -21.67 -3.10
CA PHE A 67 -13.29 -21.24 -1.71
C PHE A 67 -11.94 -20.80 -1.14
N GLU A 68 -10.84 -21.47 -1.49
CA GLU A 68 -9.51 -21.16 -0.96
C GLU A 68 -9.06 -19.78 -1.43
N THR A 69 -9.26 -19.50 -2.71
CA THR A 69 -8.98 -18.19 -3.31
C THR A 69 -9.88 -17.11 -2.72
N LEU A 70 -11.19 -17.39 -2.55
CA LEU A 70 -12.13 -16.44 -1.94
C LEU A 70 -11.69 -16.09 -0.51
N HIS A 71 -11.34 -17.10 0.28
CA HIS A 71 -10.89 -16.93 1.65
C HIS A 71 -9.61 -16.09 1.72
N ALA A 72 -8.63 -16.38 0.87
CA ALA A 72 -7.38 -15.61 0.79
C ALA A 72 -7.65 -14.14 0.42
N ASN A 73 -8.57 -13.89 -0.50
CA ASN A 73 -8.94 -12.54 -0.96
C ASN A 73 -9.69 -11.75 0.13
N VAL A 74 -10.54 -12.39 0.91
CA VAL A 74 -11.19 -11.77 2.09
C VAL A 74 -10.15 -11.41 3.17
N GLU A 75 -9.21 -12.31 3.46
CA GLU A 75 -8.14 -12.06 4.41
C GLU A 75 -7.25 -10.89 3.95
N TYR A 76 -6.91 -10.85 2.67
CA TYR A 76 -6.18 -9.74 2.08
C TYR A 76 -6.94 -8.41 2.24
N ALA A 77 -8.24 -8.38 1.92
CA ALA A 77 -9.08 -7.20 2.08
C ALA A 77 -9.12 -6.74 3.56
N LEU A 78 -9.24 -7.68 4.50
CA LEU A 78 -9.20 -7.37 5.93
C LEU A 78 -7.88 -6.72 6.35
N GLU A 79 -6.76 -7.21 5.86
CA GLU A 79 -5.45 -6.60 6.14
C GLU A 79 -5.33 -5.18 5.56
N GLN A 80 -5.92 -4.93 4.38
CA GLN A 80 -5.97 -3.57 3.82
C GLN A 80 -6.87 -2.65 4.67
N ALA A 81 -8.02 -3.13 5.12
CA ALA A 81 -8.89 -2.37 6.03
C ALA A 81 -8.15 -1.94 7.30
N LYS A 82 -7.39 -2.83 7.93
CA LYS A 82 -6.59 -2.53 9.13
C LYS A 82 -5.49 -1.49 8.88
N LYS A 83 -4.89 -1.47 7.67
CA LYS A 83 -3.87 -0.49 7.29
C LYS A 83 -4.43 0.92 7.11
N VAL A 84 -5.65 1.04 6.62
CA VAL A 84 -6.36 2.33 6.47
C VAL A 84 -6.68 2.92 7.85
N GLY A 85 -7.06 2.09 8.80
CA GLY A 85 -7.37 2.47 10.16
C GLY A 85 -8.25 1.45 10.87
N ARG A 86 -8.29 1.51 12.19
CA ARG A 86 -9.20 0.64 12.98
C ARG A 86 -10.66 1.01 12.70
N GLY A 87 -11.51 0.00 12.61
CA GLY A 87 -12.93 0.17 12.37
C GLY A 87 -13.29 0.48 10.91
N SER A 88 -12.43 0.12 9.96
CA SER A 88 -12.69 0.32 8.52
C SER A 88 -13.14 -0.96 7.82
N ILE A 89 -13.77 -0.76 6.67
CA ILE A 89 -14.15 -1.83 5.74
C ILE A 89 -13.33 -1.69 4.45
N ALA A 90 -12.88 -2.81 3.90
CA ALA A 90 -12.29 -2.86 2.58
C ALA A 90 -12.89 -4.01 1.77
N GLN A 91 -13.23 -3.72 0.53
CA GLN A 91 -13.63 -4.73 -0.44
C GLN A 91 -12.41 -5.19 -1.22
N PHE A 92 -12.28 -6.49 -1.46
CA PHE A 92 -11.26 -7.03 -2.33
C PHE A 92 -11.39 -6.44 -3.74
N SER A 93 -10.27 -6.18 -4.35
CA SER A 93 -10.18 -5.77 -5.74
C SER A 93 -8.93 -6.41 -6.35
N GLY A 94 -9.10 -7.15 -7.43
CA GLY A 94 -7.97 -7.75 -8.13
C GLY A 94 -6.92 -6.72 -8.60
N GLN A 95 -7.35 -5.48 -8.83
CA GLN A 95 -6.44 -4.37 -9.13
C GLN A 95 -5.62 -3.97 -7.89
N MET A 96 -6.25 -3.90 -6.72
CA MET A 96 -5.58 -3.61 -5.45
C MET A 96 -4.56 -4.70 -5.11
N HIS A 97 -4.92 -5.97 -5.32
CA HIS A 97 -4.01 -7.09 -5.10
C HIS A 97 -2.80 -7.01 -6.03
N ARG A 98 -3.00 -6.78 -7.34
CA ARG A 98 -1.90 -6.61 -8.30
C ARG A 98 -0.95 -5.48 -7.89
N LYS A 99 -1.48 -4.31 -7.57
CA LYS A 99 -0.67 -3.16 -7.10
C LYS A 99 0.18 -3.50 -5.88
N THR A 100 -0.37 -4.27 -4.95
CA THR A 100 0.38 -4.69 -3.75
C THR A 100 1.50 -5.67 -4.12
N VAL A 101 1.24 -6.65 -4.98
CA VAL A 101 2.27 -7.59 -5.46
C VAL A 101 3.37 -6.85 -6.22
N GLU A 102 3.00 -5.92 -7.08
CA GLU A 102 3.94 -5.07 -7.83
C GLU A 102 4.80 -4.21 -6.89
N LYS A 103 4.18 -3.60 -5.86
CA LYS A 103 4.93 -2.85 -4.83
C LYS A 103 5.96 -3.73 -4.10
N PHE A 104 5.59 -4.95 -3.71
CA PHE A 104 6.53 -5.87 -3.06
C PHE A 104 7.67 -6.29 -3.99
N ARG A 105 7.38 -6.60 -5.26
CA ARG A 105 8.41 -6.91 -6.25
C ARG A 105 9.38 -5.74 -6.44
N LEU A 106 8.85 -4.53 -6.57
CA LEU A 106 9.66 -3.34 -6.71
C LEU A 106 10.52 -3.09 -5.46
N GLN A 107 9.98 -3.35 -4.26
CA GLN A 107 10.73 -3.24 -3.01
C GLN A 107 11.94 -4.17 -2.97
N GLU A 108 11.80 -5.43 -3.41
CA GLU A 108 12.93 -6.37 -3.48
C GLU A 108 13.97 -5.94 -4.51
N VAL A 109 13.53 -5.52 -5.68
CA VAL A 109 14.44 -5.00 -6.74
C VAL A 109 15.21 -3.78 -6.24
N LEU A 110 14.55 -2.84 -5.54
CA LEU A 110 15.21 -1.67 -4.95
C LEU A 110 16.21 -2.07 -3.87
N ARG A 111 15.90 -3.06 -3.02
CA ARG A 111 16.80 -3.56 -1.99
C ARG A 111 18.07 -4.16 -2.62
N GLU A 112 17.91 -5.02 -3.60
CA GLU A 112 19.03 -5.60 -4.35
C GLU A 112 19.86 -4.52 -5.05
N SER A 113 19.22 -3.56 -5.68
CA SER A 113 19.86 -2.43 -6.36
C SER A 113 20.73 -1.63 -5.40
N VAL A 114 20.20 -1.22 -4.26
CA VAL A 114 20.94 -0.45 -3.24
C VAL A 114 22.10 -1.26 -2.68
N ALA A 115 21.93 -2.56 -2.42
CA ALA A 115 22.99 -3.45 -1.97
C ALA A 115 24.10 -3.62 -3.02
N ASN A 116 23.75 -3.53 -4.31
CA ASN A 116 24.69 -3.60 -5.45
C ASN A 116 25.13 -2.22 -5.93
N ASN A 117 25.51 -1.34 -5.00
CA ASN A 117 26.01 0.01 -5.29
C ASN A 117 25.06 0.87 -6.13
N CYS A 118 23.77 0.79 -5.83
CA CYS A 118 22.69 1.53 -6.51
C CYS A 118 22.61 1.24 -8.02
N ARG A 119 22.87 0.00 -8.42
CA ARG A 119 22.73 -0.42 -9.83
C ARG A 119 21.30 -0.18 -10.30
N GLY A 120 21.15 0.45 -11.46
CA GLY A 120 19.85 0.85 -12.02
C GLY A 120 19.43 2.27 -11.64
N PHE A 121 20.04 2.88 -10.61
CA PHE A 121 19.85 4.29 -10.35
C PHE A 121 20.68 5.14 -11.31
N ALA A 122 20.11 6.25 -11.72
CA ALA A 122 20.75 7.27 -12.53
C ALA A 122 20.39 8.67 -12.02
N LEU A 123 21.24 9.64 -12.34
CA LEU A 123 20.99 11.04 -12.04
C LEU A 123 20.76 11.83 -13.32
N VAL A 124 19.72 12.60 -13.34
CA VAL A 124 19.49 13.63 -14.37
C VAL A 124 19.58 15.00 -13.71
N TYR A 125 20.01 15.99 -14.47
CA TYR A 125 20.25 17.34 -13.99
C TYR A 125 19.32 18.29 -14.72
N GLN A 126 18.49 18.98 -13.96
CA GLN A 126 17.61 20.02 -14.50
C GLN A 126 18.28 21.36 -14.25
N PRO A 127 18.63 22.13 -15.31
CA PRO A 127 19.31 23.40 -15.14
C PRO A 127 18.40 24.43 -14.46
N LEU A 128 19.00 25.20 -13.55
CA LEU A 128 18.41 26.36 -12.92
C LEU A 128 18.91 27.61 -13.65
N VAL A 129 17.98 28.34 -14.27
CA VAL A 129 18.28 29.48 -15.12
C VAL A 129 17.81 30.77 -14.43
N ASN A 130 18.67 31.79 -14.41
CA ASN A 130 18.30 33.12 -13.97
C ASN A 130 17.26 33.72 -14.93
N GLY A 131 16.12 34.15 -14.40
CA GLY A 131 15.01 34.67 -15.22
C GLY A 131 15.33 35.98 -15.97
N GLU A 132 16.30 36.77 -15.47
CA GLU A 132 16.70 38.05 -16.08
C GLU A 132 17.85 37.87 -17.05
N THR A 133 18.93 37.16 -16.64
CA THR A 133 20.15 37.02 -17.46
C THR A 133 20.13 35.84 -18.40
N GLN A 134 19.19 34.91 -18.21
CA GLN A 134 19.10 33.64 -18.94
C GLN A 134 20.33 32.72 -18.76
N GLU A 135 21.18 33.02 -17.79
CA GLU A 135 22.36 32.23 -17.46
C GLU A 135 22.01 31.08 -16.53
N VAL A 136 22.66 29.92 -16.76
CA VAL A 136 22.55 28.77 -15.86
C VAL A 136 23.43 29.01 -14.65
N TYR A 137 22.84 29.06 -13.45
CA TYR A 137 23.56 29.26 -12.19
C TYR A 137 23.63 28.01 -11.31
N GLY A 138 22.92 26.93 -11.68
CA GLY A 138 22.89 25.69 -10.92
C GLY A 138 22.12 24.61 -11.64
N ALA A 139 21.99 23.47 -11.00
CA ALA A 139 21.16 22.39 -11.49
C ALA A 139 20.53 21.61 -10.33
N GLU A 140 19.29 21.25 -10.46
CA GLU A 140 18.65 20.28 -9.57
C GLU A 140 19.04 18.87 -9.99
N THR A 141 19.47 18.06 -9.01
CA THR A 141 19.78 16.65 -9.24
C THR A 141 18.60 15.79 -8.94
N LEU A 142 18.09 15.09 -9.94
CA LEU A 142 16.89 14.28 -9.86
C LEU A 142 17.26 12.80 -10.07
N MET A 143 16.86 11.97 -9.11
CA MET A 143 17.07 10.52 -9.16
C MET A 143 16.10 9.87 -10.15
N ARG A 144 16.61 8.91 -10.92
CA ARG A 144 15.85 8.02 -11.81
C ARG A 144 16.21 6.59 -11.47
N PHE A 145 15.26 5.70 -11.67
CA PHE A 145 15.46 4.27 -11.46
C PHE A 145 14.98 3.48 -12.67
N TYR A 146 15.81 2.55 -13.12
CA TYR A 146 15.55 1.67 -14.26
C TYR A 146 15.60 0.22 -13.81
N LEU A 147 14.58 -0.54 -14.20
CA LEU A 147 14.55 -1.98 -14.03
C LEU A 147 15.59 -2.69 -14.90
N PRO A 148 15.89 -3.97 -14.65
CA PRO A 148 16.84 -4.73 -15.47
C PRO A 148 16.49 -4.81 -16.96
N ASP A 149 15.21 -4.70 -17.30
CA ASP A 149 14.72 -4.66 -18.68
C ASP A 149 14.84 -3.29 -19.36
N GLY A 150 15.35 -2.28 -18.62
CA GLY A 150 15.53 -0.92 -19.10
C GLY A 150 14.30 -0.02 -18.94
N SER A 151 13.18 -0.52 -18.46
CA SER A 151 11.99 0.29 -18.18
C SER A 151 12.22 1.23 -17.00
N MET A 152 11.76 2.48 -17.10
CA MET A 152 11.90 3.49 -16.06
C MET A 152 10.73 3.38 -15.06
N VAL A 153 11.05 3.33 -13.78
CA VAL A 153 10.08 3.44 -12.69
C VAL A 153 9.90 4.90 -12.31
N SER A 154 8.66 5.32 -12.12
CA SER A 154 8.35 6.69 -11.70
C SER A 154 8.93 7.01 -10.32
N PRO A 155 9.54 8.21 -10.12
CA PRO A 155 9.93 8.67 -8.78
C PRO A 155 8.79 8.62 -7.76
N MET A 156 7.57 8.89 -8.19
CA MET A 156 6.37 8.82 -7.33
C MET A 156 6.07 7.40 -6.82
N GLU A 157 6.62 6.37 -7.47
CA GLU A 157 6.45 4.97 -7.06
C GLU A 157 7.60 4.49 -6.20
N PHE A 158 8.86 4.74 -6.62
CA PHE A 158 10.00 4.17 -5.91
C PHE A 158 10.48 4.98 -4.70
N ILE A 159 10.36 6.31 -4.70
CA ILE A 159 10.80 7.14 -3.57
C ILE A 159 10.06 6.80 -2.28
N PRO A 160 8.70 6.70 -2.26
CA PRO A 160 7.99 6.30 -1.06
C PRO A 160 8.41 4.91 -0.53
N ILE A 161 8.74 3.97 -1.42
CA ILE A 161 9.23 2.64 -1.01
C ILE A 161 10.62 2.76 -0.35
N LEU A 162 11.53 3.57 -0.91
CA LEU A 162 12.83 3.82 -0.30
C LEU A 162 12.70 4.45 1.09
N GLU A 163 11.74 5.37 1.28
CA GLU A 163 11.46 6.01 2.56
C GLU A 163 10.88 5.02 3.57
N GLU A 164 9.84 4.28 3.22
CA GLU A 164 9.19 3.28 4.07
C GLU A 164 10.17 2.18 4.53
N THR A 165 11.15 1.84 3.69
CA THR A 165 12.13 0.77 3.96
C THR A 165 13.45 1.28 4.56
N GLY A 166 13.63 2.58 4.68
CA GLY A 166 14.89 3.21 5.10
C GLY A 166 16.00 3.15 4.05
N LEU A 167 15.76 2.60 2.87
CA LEU A 167 16.71 2.55 1.76
C LEU A 167 17.02 3.93 1.17
N ILE A 168 16.20 4.92 1.47
CA ILE A 168 16.42 6.31 1.04
C ILE A 168 17.76 6.87 1.56
N ILE A 169 18.23 6.41 2.73
CA ILE A 169 19.48 6.88 3.32
C ILE A 169 20.72 6.44 2.50
N PRO A 170 20.93 5.13 2.25
CA PRO A 170 22.04 4.69 1.41
C PRO A 170 21.93 5.18 -0.04
N ALA A 171 20.73 5.21 -0.63
CA ALA A 171 20.50 5.74 -1.97
C ALA A 171 20.82 7.23 -2.06
N GLY A 172 20.42 8.03 -1.07
CA GLY A 172 20.72 9.46 -0.99
C GLY A 172 22.21 9.75 -0.82
N ARG A 173 22.92 8.94 -0.02
CA ARG A 173 24.40 9.04 0.09
C ARG A 173 25.09 8.76 -1.23
N TRP A 174 24.66 7.74 -1.96
CA TRP A 174 25.16 7.43 -3.29
C TRP A 174 24.88 8.60 -4.25
N MET A 175 23.64 9.13 -4.26
CA MET A 175 23.25 10.27 -5.10
C MET A 175 24.15 11.49 -4.85
N MET A 176 24.39 11.85 -3.60
CA MET A 176 25.26 12.98 -3.24
C MET A 176 26.69 12.76 -3.74
N LYS A 177 27.25 11.56 -3.54
CA LYS A 177 28.61 11.23 -3.99
C LYS A 177 28.73 11.34 -5.50
N GLU A 178 27.78 10.80 -6.26
CA GLU A 178 27.77 10.86 -7.73
C GLU A 178 27.60 12.30 -8.24
N ALA A 179 26.70 13.07 -7.65
CA ALA A 179 26.48 14.48 -8.01
C ALA A 179 27.73 15.33 -7.77
N MET A 180 28.35 15.21 -6.60
CA MET A 180 29.58 15.93 -6.28
C MET A 180 30.75 15.55 -7.20
N GLY A 181 30.88 14.26 -7.55
CA GLY A 181 31.88 13.77 -8.47
C GLY A 181 31.71 14.34 -9.89
N LYS A 182 30.49 14.66 -10.31
CA LYS A 182 30.25 15.31 -11.61
C LYS A 182 30.45 16.83 -11.55
N CYS A 183 30.01 17.50 -10.49
CA CYS A 183 30.23 18.94 -10.32
C CYS A 183 31.73 19.32 -10.37
N SER A 184 32.60 18.47 -9.86
CA SER A 184 34.04 18.71 -9.91
C SER A 184 34.65 18.66 -11.33
N LYS A 185 33.95 18.12 -12.33
CA LYS A 185 34.35 17.97 -13.73
C LYS A 185 33.80 19.07 -14.65
N ILE A 186 32.89 19.92 -14.13
CA ILE A 186 32.23 20.99 -14.89
C ILE A 186 33.00 22.34 -14.75
N ARG A 187 34.18 22.34 -14.19
CA ARG A 187 35.08 23.53 -14.10
C ARG A 187 35.92 23.65 -15.33
#